data_def74c7403dc73e9d04f520527362eec
#
_entry.id   def74c7403dc73e9d04f520527362eec
#
_cell.length_a   1.000
_cell.length_b   1.000
_cell.length_c   1.000
_cell.angle_alpha   90.00
_cell.angle_beta   90.00
_cell.angle_gamma   90.00
#
_symmetry.space_group_name_H-M   'P 1'
#
loop_
_entity.id
_entity.type
_entity.pdbx_description
1 polymer ?
#
loop_
_entity_poly.entity_id
_entity_poly.type
_entity_poly.pdbx_seq_one_letter_code
_entity_poly.pdbx_strand_id
1 'polypeptide(L)'
;MSATSKPKLYNPRHPERTLLYQMVAEHYETWLELASAGQFDGQGDHHTPKPFVRKAFAKYLECGIFAHGFARARCGDCGHDYFVAFSCKGRGVCPSCTTRRMVETAAHLNDHVFPRLPVRQWVLSVPKRLRYFMQRDGAVLSMVLRIFLRVIAQTLQTHSPGAAHMDKAGLHIGAIAFIHRFGSSLNEHVHFHVCVVDGVFEEVEGEGDADATPRISSPGVIFHAATGIDAATVAPVQTTLQKRILRAFVARGLLENCDAKDMLGYKHSGFSVDAGVCIEAHDRAALERLLRYCARPPFSMDRLRKEGSELVYRCAKQRSEPTSDQRGAKADELHLTPLELIDRIAALVPPP
;
A
#
# COMPACT_ATOMS: atom_id res chain seq x y z
N MET A 1 -1.29 -30.49 -29.39
CA MET A 1 -2.28 -31.13 -28.53
C MET A 1 -2.55 -30.23 -27.34
N SER A 2 -3.66 -29.50 -27.37
CA SER A 2 -4.03 -28.54 -26.32
C SER A 2 -4.59 -29.34 -25.14
N ALA A 3 -3.91 -29.25 -23.99
CA ALA A 3 -4.41 -29.85 -22.74
C ALA A 3 -5.63 -29.06 -22.29
N THR A 4 -6.81 -29.60 -22.52
CA THR A 4 -8.07 -29.13 -21.96
C THR A 4 -8.02 -29.24 -20.43
N SER A 5 -7.69 -28.14 -19.76
CA SER A 5 -7.79 -28.05 -18.30
C SER A 5 -9.26 -28.23 -17.93
N LYS A 6 -9.54 -29.27 -17.11
CA LYS A 6 -10.89 -29.49 -16.55
C LYS A 6 -11.35 -28.17 -15.88
N PRO A 7 -12.61 -27.73 -16.15
CA PRO A 7 -13.13 -26.54 -15.50
C PRO A 7 -13.05 -26.73 -13.98
N LYS A 8 -12.40 -25.79 -13.29
CA LYS A 8 -12.35 -25.82 -11.82
C LYS A 8 -13.76 -25.58 -11.29
N LEU A 9 -14.35 -26.59 -10.69
CA LEU A 9 -15.63 -26.47 -9.99
C LEU A 9 -15.51 -25.35 -8.94
N TYR A 10 -16.51 -24.46 -8.91
CA TYR A 10 -16.63 -23.48 -7.84
C TYR A 10 -16.76 -24.17 -6.49
N ASN A 11 -15.83 -23.90 -5.57
CA ASN A 11 -15.87 -24.39 -4.21
C ASN A 11 -16.23 -23.18 -3.29
N PRO A 12 -17.40 -23.20 -2.64
CA PRO A 12 -17.79 -22.14 -1.70
C PRO A 12 -16.77 -21.98 -0.59
N ARG A 13 -16.47 -20.75 -0.22
CA ARG A 13 -15.63 -20.48 0.94
C ARG A 13 -16.39 -20.81 2.23
N HIS A 14 -15.65 -21.26 3.22
CA HIS A 14 -16.12 -21.48 4.58
C HIS A 14 -15.37 -20.56 5.54
N PRO A 15 -15.67 -19.24 5.54
CA PRO A 15 -14.94 -18.29 6.38
C PRO A 15 -15.04 -18.60 7.86
N GLU A 16 -16.16 -19.16 8.31
CA GLU A 16 -16.44 -19.60 9.68
C GLU A 16 -15.45 -20.66 10.21
N ARG A 17 -14.75 -21.35 9.33
CA ARG A 17 -13.73 -22.35 9.69
C ARG A 17 -12.34 -21.75 9.85
N THR A 18 -12.15 -20.47 9.52
CA THR A 18 -10.86 -19.83 9.62
C THR A 18 -10.58 -19.33 11.04
N LEU A 19 -9.32 -19.45 11.48
CA LEU A 19 -8.90 -19.05 12.81
C LEU A 19 -9.27 -17.58 13.11
N LEU A 20 -9.02 -16.67 12.18
CA LEU A 20 -9.37 -15.25 12.37
C LEU A 20 -10.87 -15.05 12.56
N TYR A 21 -11.71 -15.75 11.76
CA TYR A 21 -13.16 -15.63 11.90
C TYR A 21 -13.64 -16.08 13.29
N GLN A 22 -13.16 -17.26 13.73
CA GLN A 22 -13.50 -17.79 15.05
C GLN A 22 -13.10 -16.83 16.17
N MET A 23 -11.90 -16.29 16.11
CA MET A 23 -11.41 -15.31 17.11
C MET A 23 -12.24 -14.02 17.10
N VAL A 24 -12.56 -13.48 15.94
CA VAL A 24 -13.37 -12.27 15.83
C VAL A 24 -14.81 -12.55 16.29
N ALA A 25 -15.42 -13.67 15.86
CA ALA A 25 -16.80 -14.00 16.25
C ALA A 25 -16.96 -14.22 17.76
N GLU A 26 -15.93 -14.77 18.43
CA GLU A 26 -15.97 -15.06 19.88
C GLU A 26 -15.62 -13.83 20.73
N HIS A 27 -14.68 -12.99 20.30
CA HIS A 27 -14.07 -11.98 21.18
C HIS A 27 -14.35 -10.53 20.76
N TYR A 28 -14.99 -10.28 19.62
CA TYR A 28 -15.16 -8.92 19.10
C TYR A 28 -16.02 -8.03 20.00
N GLU A 29 -17.13 -8.53 20.54
CA GLU A 29 -18.01 -7.74 21.41
C GLU A 29 -17.30 -7.37 22.71
N THR A 30 -16.59 -8.32 23.33
CA THR A 30 -15.77 -8.07 24.52
C THR A 30 -14.69 -7.01 24.25
N TRP A 31 -14.00 -7.12 23.09
CA TRP A 31 -13.03 -6.12 22.69
C TRP A 31 -13.69 -4.74 22.51
N LEU A 32 -14.86 -4.69 21.87
CA LEU A 32 -15.58 -3.44 21.61
C LEU A 32 -16.00 -2.74 22.91
N GLU A 33 -16.48 -3.49 23.90
CA GLU A 33 -16.84 -2.98 25.23
C GLU A 33 -15.60 -2.41 25.95
N LEU A 34 -14.51 -3.18 26.03
CA LEU A 34 -13.28 -2.75 26.67
C LEU A 34 -12.64 -1.54 25.97
N ALA A 35 -12.58 -1.54 24.65
CA ALA A 35 -12.06 -0.43 23.88
C ALA A 35 -12.93 0.84 24.05
N SER A 36 -14.25 0.69 24.12
CA SER A 36 -15.18 1.81 24.35
C SER A 36 -15.08 2.36 25.77
N ALA A 37 -14.71 1.52 26.74
CA ALA A 37 -14.46 1.92 28.14
C ALA A 37 -13.04 2.51 28.33
N GLY A 38 -12.20 2.57 27.28
CA GLY A 38 -10.83 3.07 27.39
C GLY A 38 -9.88 2.13 28.16
N GLN A 39 -10.24 0.87 28.34
CA GLN A 39 -9.45 -0.11 29.12
C GLN A 39 -8.43 -0.87 28.26
N PHE A 40 -8.50 -0.74 26.92
CA PHE A 40 -7.60 -1.41 26.00
C PHE A 40 -6.51 -0.42 25.54
N ASP A 41 -5.32 -0.58 26.09
CA ASP A 41 -4.18 0.30 25.82
C ASP A 41 -3.27 -0.33 24.72
N GLY A 42 -3.81 -0.43 23.52
CA GLY A 42 -3.08 -0.88 22.36
C GLY A 42 -2.40 0.26 21.64
N GLN A 43 -1.24 0.73 22.09
CA GLN A 43 -0.32 1.62 21.36
C GLN A 43 -0.90 2.94 20.75
N GLY A 44 -2.05 3.40 21.15
CA GLY A 44 -2.65 4.61 20.62
C GLY A 44 -3.72 5.17 21.53
N ASP A 45 -3.83 6.49 21.57
CA ASP A 45 -4.80 7.25 22.36
C ASP A 45 -6.12 6.51 22.60
N HIS A 46 -6.57 6.48 23.84
CA HIS A 46 -7.84 5.93 24.34
C HIS A 46 -9.04 6.44 23.54
N HIS A 47 -9.43 5.75 22.50
CA HIS A 47 -10.54 6.20 21.67
C HIS A 47 -11.51 5.05 21.39
N THR A 48 -12.77 5.31 21.69
CA THR A 48 -13.89 4.48 21.21
C THR A 48 -13.68 4.16 19.73
N PRO A 49 -13.73 2.87 19.34
CA PRO A 49 -13.49 2.47 17.95
C PRO A 49 -14.37 3.25 16.99
N LYS A 50 -13.76 3.87 15.99
CA LYS A 50 -14.45 4.73 15.01
C LYS A 50 -15.54 3.95 14.27
N PRO A 51 -16.64 4.59 13.85
CA PRO A 51 -17.76 3.91 13.20
C PRO A 51 -17.36 3.07 11.98
N PHE A 52 -16.38 3.52 11.20
CA PHE A 52 -15.90 2.76 10.04
C PHE A 52 -15.14 1.48 10.42
N VAL A 53 -14.47 1.44 11.58
CA VAL A 53 -13.81 0.24 12.11
C VAL A 53 -14.88 -0.78 12.50
N ARG A 54 -15.88 -0.36 13.30
CA ARG A 54 -17.01 -1.23 13.68
C ARG A 54 -17.72 -1.81 12.46
N LYS A 55 -18.00 -0.97 11.47
CA LYS A 55 -18.60 -1.40 10.20
C LYS A 55 -17.73 -2.40 9.44
N ALA A 56 -16.39 -2.28 9.49
CA ALA A 56 -15.49 -3.20 8.84
C ALA A 56 -15.51 -4.60 9.45
N PHE A 57 -15.58 -4.70 10.80
CA PHE A 57 -15.71 -5.96 11.51
C PHE A 57 -17.09 -6.60 11.30
N ALA A 58 -18.18 -5.84 11.43
CA ALA A 58 -19.55 -6.33 11.17
C ALA A 58 -19.64 -6.94 9.76
N LYS A 59 -19.20 -6.21 8.73
CA LYS A 59 -19.16 -6.71 7.35
C LYS A 59 -18.23 -7.91 7.16
N TYR A 60 -17.17 -8.03 7.95
CA TYR A 60 -16.30 -9.20 7.90
C TYR A 60 -17.00 -10.46 8.40
N LEU A 61 -17.75 -10.37 9.50
CA LEU A 61 -18.52 -11.49 10.04
C LEU A 61 -19.64 -11.97 9.13
N GLU A 62 -20.15 -11.13 8.23
CA GLU A 62 -21.15 -11.49 7.22
C GLU A 62 -20.52 -12.04 5.93
N CYS A 63 -19.22 -11.82 5.72
CA CYS A 63 -18.54 -11.99 4.44
C CYS A 63 -18.42 -13.44 4.01
N GLY A 64 -19.10 -13.82 2.93
CA GLY A 64 -19.01 -15.15 2.34
C GLY A 64 -19.91 -16.18 3.02
N ILE A 65 -20.87 -15.75 3.83
CA ILE A 65 -21.83 -16.59 4.53
C ILE A 65 -23.18 -16.47 3.84
N PHE A 66 -23.75 -17.60 3.41
CA PHE A 66 -25.00 -17.64 2.66
C PHE A 66 -26.21 -17.05 3.41
N ALA A 67 -26.23 -17.19 4.73
CA ALA A 67 -27.30 -16.64 5.58
C ALA A 67 -27.41 -15.11 5.46
N HIS A 68 -26.32 -14.41 5.09
CA HIS A 68 -26.31 -12.96 4.90
C HIS A 68 -26.52 -12.54 3.43
N GLY A 69 -26.93 -13.48 2.58
CA GLY A 69 -27.31 -13.23 1.21
C GLY A 69 -26.30 -13.76 0.18
N PHE A 70 -26.84 -13.99 -1.02
CA PHE A 70 -26.07 -14.56 -2.13
C PHE A 70 -26.64 -14.12 -3.48
N ALA A 71 -25.83 -14.27 -4.52
CA ALA A 71 -26.25 -14.17 -5.91
C ALA A 71 -26.38 -15.57 -6.50
N ARG A 72 -27.42 -15.80 -7.31
CA ARG A 72 -27.56 -16.98 -8.15
C ARG A 72 -27.03 -16.66 -9.53
N ALA A 73 -26.07 -17.43 -10.01
CA ALA A 73 -25.59 -17.37 -11.37
C ALA A 73 -25.94 -18.66 -12.08
N ARG A 74 -26.60 -18.57 -13.25
CA ARG A 74 -26.98 -19.72 -14.06
C ARG A 74 -26.12 -19.78 -15.31
N CYS A 75 -25.56 -20.97 -15.59
CA CYS A 75 -24.87 -21.23 -16.84
C CYS A 75 -25.90 -21.28 -18.00
N GLY A 76 -25.70 -20.48 -19.05
CA GLY A 76 -26.56 -20.45 -20.23
C GLY A 76 -26.53 -21.74 -21.03
N ASP A 77 -25.38 -22.41 -21.04
CA ASP A 77 -25.17 -23.63 -21.88
C ASP A 77 -25.72 -24.89 -21.24
N CYS A 78 -25.44 -25.15 -19.95
CA CYS A 78 -25.81 -26.39 -19.29
C CYS A 78 -26.93 -26.24 -18.25
N GLY A 79 -27.43 -25.02 -18.00
CA GLY A 79 -28.50 -24.73 -17.05
C GLY A 79 -28.11 -24.90 -15.57
N HIS A 80 -26.85 -25.19 -15.26
CA HIS A 80 -26.37 -25.35 -13.88
C HIS A 80 -26.42 -24.04 -13.11
N ASP A 81 -26.90 -24.10 -11.87
CA ASP A 81 -26.97 -22.95 -10.97
C ASP A 81 -25.80 -22.94 -9.98
N TYR A 82 -25.18 -21.79 -9.86
CA TYR A 82 -24.14 -21.49 -8.87
C TYR A 82 -24.65 -20.47 -7.88
N PHE A 83 -24.48 -20.73 -6.60
CA PHE A 83 -24.79 -19.79 -5.54
C PHE A 83 -23.49 -19.20 -5.01
N VAL A 84 -23.38 -17.87 -5.04
CA VAL A 84 -22.19 -17.13 -4.62
C VAL A 84 -22.57 -16.21 -3.47
N ALA A 85 -22.13 -16.53 -2.25
CA ALA A 85 -22.37 -15.69 -1.08
C ALA A 85 -21.75 -14.30 -1.25
N PHE A 86 -22.43 -13.27 -0.77
CA PHE A 86 -21.96 -11.90 -0.88
C PHE A 86 -20.65 -11.69 -0.12
N SER A 87 -19.77 -10.88 -0.68
CA SER A 87 -18.48 -10.51 -0.10
C SER A 87 -18.52 -9.08 0.44
N CYS A 88 -17.82 -8.83 1.55
CA CYS A 88 -17.80 -7.51 2.18
C CYS A 88 -17.10 -6.43 1.34
N LYS A 89 -16.26 -6.82 0.37
CA LYS A 89 -15.38 -5.92 -0.43
C LYS A 89 -14.54 -4.97 0.46
N GLY A 90 -14.33 -5.35 1.74
CA GLY A 90 -13.61 -4.55 2.73
C GLY A 90 -12.14 -4.34 2.37
N ARG A 91 -11.56 -3.27 2.91
CA ARG A 91 -10.14 -2.90 2.70
C ARG A 91 -9.24 -3.19 3.91
N GLY A 92 -9.81 -3.57 5.06
CA GLY A 92 -9.09 -3.73 6.31
C GLY A 92 -9.10 -5.16 6.86
N VAL A 93 -10.23 -5.59 7.44
CA VAL A 93 -10.30 -6.78 8.27
C VAL A 93 -10.29 -8.09 7.46
N CYS A 94 -11.07 -8.18 6.39
CA CYS A 94 -11.29 -9.45 5.66
C CYS A 94 -10.09 -9.86 4.79
N PRO A 95 -9.34 -10.93 5.12
CA PRO A 95 -8.17 -11.35 4.36
C PRO A 95 -8.50 -11.78 2.92
N SER A 96 -9.64 -12.46 2.72
CA SER A 96 -10.06 -12.91 1.38
C SER A 96 -10.36 -11.74 0.44
N CYS A 97 -11.09 -10.71 0.93
CA CYS A 97 -11.42 -9.55 0.12
C CYS A 97 -10.21 -8.65 -0.14
N THR A 98 -9.31 -8.49 0.83
CA THR A 98 -8.08 -7.71 0.66
C THR A 98 -7.09 -8.40 -0.28
N THR A 99 -6.91 -9.72 -0.17
CA THR A 99 -6.05 -10.50 -1.08
C THR A 99 -6.60 -10.48 -2.51
N ARG A 100 -7.91 -10.67 -2.68
CA ARG A 100 -8.54 -10.57 -4.00
C ARG A 100 -8.31 -9.18 -4.62
N ARG A 101 -8.53 -8.11 -3.86
CA ARG A 101 -8.26 -6.74 -4.30
C ARG A 101 -6.79 -6.54 -4.69
N MET A 102 -5.84 -7.06 -3.91
CA MET A 102 -4.41 -7.00 -4.23
C MET A 102 -4.12 -7.59 -5.60
N VAL A 103 -4.64 -8.80 -5.87
CA VAL A 103 -4.41 -9.50 -7.14
C VAL A 103 -5.06 -8.76 -8.31
N GLU A 104 -6.34 -8.37 -8.17
CA GLU A 104 -7.08 -7.65 -9.21
C GLU A 104 -6.45 -6.28 -9.50
N THR A 105 -6.04 -5.54 -8.47
CA THR A 105 -5.36 -4.25 -8.65
C THR A 105 -4.02 -4.43 -9.35
N ALA A 106 -3.19 -5.39 -8.93
CA ALA A 106 -1.89 -5.61 -9.54
C ALA A 106 -2.01 -6.02 -11.02
N ALA A 107 -2.94 -6.92 -11.35
CA ALA A 107 -3.19 -7.34 -12.73
C ALA A 107 -3.69 -6.16 -13.57
N HIS A 108 -4.69 -5.40 -13.08
CA HIS A 108 -5.21 -4.23 -13.80
C HIS A 108 -4.11 -3.18 -14.07
N LEU A 109 -3.30 -2.85 -13.07
CA LEU A 109 -2.22 -1.90 -13.22
C LEU A 109 -1.15 -2.40 -14.19
N ASN A 110 -0.81 -3.70 -14.12
CA ASN A 110 0.14 -4.32 -15.02
C ASN A 110 -0.37 -4.34 -16.46
N ASP A 111 -1.61 -4.73 -16.69
CA ASP A 111 -2.12 -5.03 -18.04
C ASP A 111 -2.67 -3.80 -18.76
N HIS A 112 -3.19 -2.80 -18.02
CA HIS A 112 -3.96 -1.70 -18.60
C HIS A 112 -3.45 -0.29 -18.24
N VAL A 113 -2.58 -0.13 -17.24
CA VAL A 113 -2.16 1.20 -16.78
C VAL A 113 -0.70 1.48 -17.03
N PHE A 114 0.19 0.59 -16.59
CA PHE A 114 1.62 0.78 -16.84
C PHE A 114 1.98 0.47 -18.30
N PRO A 115 2.58 1.43 -19.04
CA PRO A 115 3.11 1.18 -20.38
C PRO A 115 4.25 0.15 -20.35
N ARG A 116 4.67 -0.34 -21.52
CA ARG A 116 5.84 -1.21 -21.67
C ARG A 116 7.14 -0.40 -21.61
N LEU A 117 7.37 0.23 -20.47
CA LEU A 117 8.53 1.05 -20.14
C LEU A 117 9.11 0.60 -18.80
N PRO A 118 10.37 0.89 -18.49
CA PRO A 118 10.94 0.57 -17.18
C PRO A 118 10.18 1.25 -16.04
N VAL A 119 9.99 0.55 -14.93
CA VAL A 119 9.28 1.05 -13.74
C VAL A 119 10.17 0.95 -12.52
N ARG A 120 10.41 2.07 -11.87
CA ARG A 120 11.17 2.16 -10.61
C ARG A 120 10.25 2.31 -9.42
N GLN A 121 10.52 1.54 -8.36
CA GLN A 121 9.86 1.73 -7.08
C GLN A 121 10.64 2.73 -6.23
N TRP A 122 9.93 3.74 -5.73
CA TRP A 122 10.41 4.66 -4.71
C TRP A 122 9.70 4.37 -3.39
N VAL A 123 10.45 4.25 -2.31
CA VAL A 123 9.90 4.02 -0.96
C VAL A 123 10.31 5.18 -0.07
N LEU A 124 9.35 5.77 0.65
CA LEU A 124 9.61 6.79 1.66
C LEU A 124 9.08 6.36 3.01
N SER A 125 9.96 6.26 4.00
CA SER A 125 9.60 6.19 5.42
C SER A 125 10.00 7.49 6.13
N VAL A 126 9.19 7.89 7.11
CA VAL A 126 9.42 9.10 7.92
C VAL A 126 9.49 8.75 9.41
N PRO A 127 10.08 9.61 10.26
CA PRO A 127 10.18 9.40 11.70
C PRO A 127 8.83 9.14 12.37
N LYS A 128 8.83 8.34 13.46
CA LYS A 128 7.62 7.96 14.22
C LYS A 128 6.79 9.18 14.63
N ARG A 129 7.45 10.27 15.07
CA ARG A 129 6.79 11.52 15.48
C ARG A 129 5.93 12.12 14.36
N LEU A 130 6.40 12.10 13.10
CA LEU A 130 5.65 12.63 11.96
C LEU A 130 4.52 11.68 11.53
N ARG A 131 4.74 10.36 11.66
CA ARG A 131 3.71 9.36 11.33
C ARG A 131 2.45 9.51 12.16
N TYR A 132 2.57 9.96 13.40
CA TYR A 132 1.42 10.25 14.28
C TYR A 132 0.41 11.18 13.62
N PHE A 133 0.88 12.30 13.06
CA PHE A 133 0.02 13.27 12.36
C PHE A 133 -0.51 12.71 11.04
N MET A 134 0.35 12.02 10.26
CA MET A 134 -0.04 11.44 8.97
C MET A 134 -1.10 10.34 9.10
N GLN A 135 -1.11 9.62 10.22
CA GLN A 135 -2.12 8.58 10.50
C GLN A 135 -3.49 9.19 10.77
N ARG A 136 -3.54 10.36 11.41
CA ARG A 136 -4.75 11.01 11.90
C ARG A 136 -5.33 12.07 10.96
N ASP A 137 -4.47 12.71 10.17
CA ASP A 137 -4.85 13.80 9.26
C ASP A 137 -4.52 13.47 7.80
N GLY A 138 -5.57 13.25 6.99
CA GLY A 138 -5.45 12.98 5.56
C GLY A 138 -4.85 14.14 4.76
N ALA A 139 -5.00 15.39 5.23
CA ALA A 139 -4.40 16.56 4.57
C ALA A 139 -2.88 16.59 4.81
N VAL A 140 -2.41 16.23 6.00
CA VAL A 140 -0.98 16.06 6.31
C VAL A 140 -0.39 14.91 5.50
N LEU A 141 -1.07 13.77 5.44
CA LEU A 141 -0.67 12.63 4.63
C LEU A 141 -0.51 13.00 3.15
N SER A 142 -1.51 13.69 2.60
CA SER A 142 -1.52 14.15 1.20
C SER A 142 -0.44 15.20 0.93
N MET A 143 -0.15 16.06 1.90
CA MET A 143 0.95 17.03 1.82
C MET A 143 2.31 16.33 1.68
N VAL A 144 2.59 15.34 2.52
CA VAL A 144 3.85 14.59 2.47
C VAL A 144 3.98 13.84 1.14
N LEU A 145 2.90 13.18 0.68
CA LEU A 145 2.89 12.50 -0.61
C LEU A 145 3.16 13.46 -1.77
N ARG A 146 2.54 14.65 -1.78
CA ARG A 146 2.79 15.66 -2.83
C ARG A 146 4.24 16.16 -2.83
N ILE A 147 4.84 16.36 -1.64
CA ILE A 147 6.26 16.71 -1.55
C ILE A 147 7.12 15.58 -2.14
N PHE A 148 6.81 14.33 -1.81
CA PHE A 148 7.53 13.16 -2.31
C PHE A 148 7.45 13.05 -3.84
N LEU A 149 6.25 13.09 -4.41
CA LEU A 149 6.05 13.03 -5.86
C LEU A 149 6.76 14.17 -6.60
N ARG A 150 6.73 15.39 -6.04
CA ARG A 150 7.45 16.54 -6.62
C ARG A 150 8.96 16.33 -6.64
N VAL A 151 9.53 15.78 -5.57
CA VAL A 151 10.98 15.52 -5.52
C VAL A 151 11.35 14.39 -6.50
N ILE A 152 10.56 13.34 -6.60
CA ILE A 152 10.75 12.30 -7.62
C ILE A 152 10.72 12.91 -9.03
N ALA A 153 9.71 13.73 -9.34
CA ALA A 153 9.59 14.38 -10.64
C ALA A 153 10.84 15.22 -10.97
N GLN A 154 11.31 16.04 -10.02
CA GLN A 154 12.52 16.84 -10.19
C GLN A 154 13.77 15.98 -10.41
N THR A 155 13.88 14.85 -9.71
CA THR A 155 14.99 13.92 -9.89
C THR A 155 14.95 13.29 -11.29
N LEU A 156 13.80 12.77 -11.72
CA LEU A 156 13.64 12.18 -13.05
C LEU A 156 13.89 13.19 -14.16
N GLN A 157 13.39 14.42 -14.04
CA GLN A 157 13.67 15.51 -14.99
C GLN A 157 15.17 15.81 -15.14
N THR A 158 15.92 15.77 -14.04
CA THR A 158 17.37 16.00 -14.05
C THR A 158 18.14 14.83 -14.68
N HIS A 159 17.61 13.61 -14.51
CA HIS A 159 18.27 12.37 -14.95
C HIS A 159 17.75 11.85 -16.31
N SER A 160 16.91 12.60 -17.00
CA SER A 160 16.43 12.27 -18.34
C SER A 160 17.15 13.12 -19.40
N PRO A 161 18.28 12.66 -19.94
CA PRO A 161 19.12 13.47 -20.83
C PRO A 161 18.40 13.90 -22.11
N GLY A 162 17.46 13.09 -22.62
CA GLY A 162 16.64 13.45 -23.77
C GLY A 162 15.75 14.67 -23.56
N ALA A 163 15.45 15.01 -22.31
CA ALA A 163 14.61 16.16 -21.93
C ALA A 163 15.44 17.36 -21.39
N ALA A 164 16.77 17.33 -21.49
CA ALA A 164 17.65 18.31 -20.85
C ALA A 164 17.43 19.76 -21.31
N HIS A 165 16.95 19.97 -22.53
CA HIS A 165 16.72 21.30 -23.14
C HIS A 165 15.25 21.74 -23.10
N MET A 166 14.37 20.97 -22.46
CA MET A 166 12.94 21.22 -22.45
C MET A 166 12.51 22.04 -21.22
N ASP A 167 11.38 22.74 -21.35
CA ASP A 167 10.76 23.38 -20.21
C ASP A 167 10.26 22.33 -19.22
N LYS A 168 10.75 22.42 -18.01
CA LYS A 168 10.37 21.50 -16.93
C LYS A 168 8.88 21.51 -16.60
N ALA A 169 8.16 22.58 -16.93
CA ALA A 169 6.72 22.67 -16.73
C ALA A 169 5.92 21.73 -17.63
N GLY A 170 6.44 21.46 -18.85
CA GLY A 170 5.85 20.52 -19.81
C GLY A 170 6.23 19.06 -19.60
N LEU A 171 7.07 18.76 -18.59
CA LEU A 171 7.54 17.40 -18.31
C LEU A 171 6.77 16.76 -17.16
N HIS A 172 6.13 15.64 -17.42
CA HIS A 172 5.27 14.92 -16.49
C HIS A 172 5.82 13.54 -16.12
N ILE A 173 5.48 13.03 -14.93
CA ILE A 173 5.79 11.65 -14.52
C ILE A 173 4.54 10.79 -14.53
N GLY A 174 4.67 9.51 -14.92
CA GLY A 174 3.65 8.48 -14.75
C GLY A 174 3.88 7.73 -13.43
N ALA A 175 3.03 7.93 -12.42
CA ALA A 175 3.25 7.37 -11.10
C ALA A 175 1.98 6.85 -10.44
N ILE A 176 2.09 5.75 -9.68
CA ILE A 176 1.05 5.20 -8.82
C ILE A 176 1.60 5.07 -7.40
N ALA A 177 0.89 5.68 -6.44
CA ALA A 177 1.26 5.65 -5.03
C ALA A 177 0.40 4.68 -4.24
N PHE A 178 1.05 3.83 -3.44
CA PHE A 178 0.44 2.95 -2.46
C PHE A 178 0.80 3.47 -1.06
N ILE A 179 -0.22 3.79 -0.28
CA ILE A 179 -0.07 4.29 1.08
C ILE A 179 -0.20 3.12 2.04
N HIS A 180 0.90 2.67 2.61
CA HIS A 180 0.89 1.69 3.66
C HIS A 180 0.74 2.38 5.02
N ARG A 181 -0.17 1.89 5.84
CA ARG A 181 -0.40 2.38 7.21
C ARG A 181 0.07 1.39 8.27
N PHE A 182 0.76 0.33 7.86
CA PHE A 182 1.15 -0.81 8.70
C PHE A 182 2.61 -1.18 8.53
N GLY A 183 3.19 -1.70 9.60
CA GLY A 183 4.51 -2.33 9.61
C GLY A 183 4.45 -3.86 9.58
N SER A 184 5.61 -4.51 9.65
CA SER A 184 5.74 -5.97 9.61
C SER A 184 5.16 -6.68 10.84
N SER A 185 5.06 -5.98 11.96
CA SER A 185 4.59 -6.46 13.28
C SER A 185 3.15 -6.02 13.59
N LEU A 186 2.31 -5.81 12.58
CA LEU A 186 0.92 -5.35 12.75
C LEU A 186 0.82 -4.05 13.56
N ASN A 187 1.82 -3.19 13.46
CA ASN A 187 1.86 -1.87 14.09
C ASN A 187 1.52 -0.76 13.10
N GLU A 188 1.05 0.34 13.60
CA GLU A 188 0.86 1.55 12.81
C GLU A 188 2.20 2.07 12.27
N HIS A 189 2.35 2.09 10.94
CA HIS A 189 3.56 2.55 10.27
C HIS A 189 3.21 3.12 8.90
N VAL A 190 3.00 4.44 8.85
CA VAL A 190 2.73 5.11 7.57
C VAL A 190 4.03 5.23 6.77
N HIS A 191 3.99 4.72 5.55
CA HIS A 191 5.05 4.86 4.55
C HIS A 191 4.46 4.76 3.14
N PHE A 192 5.22 5.23 2.16
CA PHE A 192 4.77 5.27 0.78
C PHE A 192 5.59 4.31 -0.09
N HIS A 193 4.91 3.56 -0.94
CA HIS A 193 5.50 2.91 -2.10
C HIS A 193 4.97 3.59 -3.35
N VAL A 194 5.84 4.13 -4.17
CA VAL A 194 5.47 4.80 -5.42
C VAL A 194 6.14 4.07 -6.57
N CYS A 195 5.33 3.46 -7.43
CA CYS A 195 5.81 2.88 -8.69
C CYS A 195 5.74 3.96 -9.77
N VAL A 196 6.88 4.30 -10.37
CA VAL A 196 7.02 5.40 -11.33
C VAL A 196 7.63 4.86 -12.60
N VAL A 197 7.12 5.25 -13.76
CA VAL A 197 7.81 5.01 -15.02
C VAL A 197 9.16 5.72 -14.98
N ASP A 198 10.26 5.01 -15.27
CA ASP A 198 11.63 5.47 -14.99
C ASP A 198 12.10 6.49 -16.03
N GLY A 199 11.45 7.65 -16.04
CA GLY A 199 11.68 8.77 -16.92
C GLY A 199 10.57 9.80 -16.87
N VAL A 200 10.54 10.71 -17.84
CA VAL A 200 9.53 11.77 -17.97
C VAL A 200 8.83 11.70 -19.31
N PHE A 201 7.61 12.20 -19.34
CA PHE A 201 6.79 12.35 -20.53
C PHE A 201 6.71 13.82 -20.91
N GLU A 202 6.89 14.10 -22.20
CA GLU A 202 6.69 15.39 -22.81
C GLU A 202 5.40 15.35 -23.63
N GLU A 203 4.55 16.35 -23.45
CA GLU A 203 3.39 16.58 -24.28
C GLU A 203 3.81 17.33 -25.55
N VAL A 204 3.57 16.74 -26.72
CA VAL A 204 3.85 17.36 -28.01
C VAL A 204 2.54 17.74 -28.65
N GLU A 205 2.39 19.04 -28.98
CA GLU A 205 1.26 19.48 -29.80
C GLU A 205 1.34 18.77 -31.16
N GLY A 206 0.33 17.98 -31.49
CA GLY A 206 0.26 17.35 -32.81
C GLY A 206 0.18 18.45 -33.87
N GLU A 207 1.11 18.48 -34.82
CA GLU A 207 0.97 19.27 -36.05
C GLU A 207 -0.35 18.82 -36.71
N GLY A 208 -1.37 19.63 -36.54
CA GLY A 208 -2.64 19.44 -37.22
C GLY A 208 -2.42 19.67 -38.71
N ASP A 209 -2.49 18.62 -39.51
CA ASP A 209 -2.62 18.73 -40.94
C ASP A 209 -3.82 19.63 -41.25
N ALA A 210 -3.58 20.82 -41.81
CA ALA A 210 -4.58 21.88 -41.99
C ALA A 210 -5.72 21.50 -42.95
N ASP A 211 -5.76 20.28 -43.46
CA ASP A 211 -6.72 19.80 -44.48
C ASP A 211 -7.55 18.58 -44.00
N ALA A 212 -7.46 18.17 -42.77
CA ALA A 212 -8.27 17.07 -42.23
C ALA A 212 -9.47 17.59 -41.45
N THR A 213 -10.67 17.09 -41.79
CA THR A 213 -11.91 17.20 -40.98
C THR A 213 -11.62 17.06 -39.51
N PRO A 214 -12.36 17.77 -38.60
CA PRO A 214 -12.02 17.84 -37.17
C PRO A 214 -12.10 16.47 -36.51
N ARG A 215 -11.04 15.67 -36.63
CA ARG A 215 -10.75 14.54 -35.77
C ARG A 215 -10.00 15.12 -34.59
N ILE A 216 -10.47 14.85 -33.39
CA ILE A 216 -9.80 15.16 -32.13
C ILE A 216 -8.37 14.60 -32.26
N SER A 217 -7.40 15.46 -32.56
CA SER A 217 -5.97 15.10 -32.55
C SER A 217 -5.61 14.90 -31.08
N SER A 218 -5.47 13.65 -30.66
CA SER A 218 -4.88 13.37 -29.35
C SER A 218 -3.45 13.92 -29.37
N PRO A 219 -3.04 14.76 -28.39
CA PRO A 219 -1.67 15.24 -28.32
C PRO A 219 -0.72 14.03 -28.27
N GLY A 220 0.37 14.09 -29.03
CA GLY A 220 1.42 13.09 -28.99
C GLY A 220 2.14 13.16 -27.62
N VAL A 221 2.65 12.03 -27.17
CA VAL A 221 3.47 11.98 -25.94
C VAL A 221 4.79 11.32 -26.26
N ILE A 222 5.89 12.00 -25.93
CA ILE A 222 7.26 11.48 -26.07
C ILE A 222 7.78 11.08 -24.70
N PHE A 223 8.38 9.89 -24.59
CA PHE A 223 9.00 9.40 -23.38
C PHE A 223 10.53 9.61 -23.42
N HIS A 224 11.06 10.21 -22.37
CA HIS A 224 12.49 10.41 -22.15
C HIS A 224 12.92 9.57 -20.94
N ALA A 225 13.70 8.51 -21.19
CA ALA A 225 14.16 7.60 -20.16
C ALA A 225 15.15 8.28 -19.20
N ALA A 226 15.02 8.00 -17.91
CA ALA A 226 16.00 8.41 -16.90
C ALA A 226 17.20 7.44 -16.91
N THR A 227 18.38 7.98 -16.58
CA THR A 227 19.64 7.22 -16.49
C THR A 227 20.40 7.58 -15.21
N GLY A 228 21.24 6.67 -14.72
CA GLY A 228 22.16 6.96 -13.61
C GLY A 228 21.50 7.17 -12.26
N ILE A 229 20.30 6.62 -12.02
CA ILE A 229 19.67 6.68 -10.71
C ILE A 229 20.17 5.51 -9.86
N ASP A 230 21.12 5.82 -8.98
CA ASP A 230 21.79 4.90 -8.06
C ASP A 230 21.71 5.39 -6.60
N ALA A 231 22.44 4.75 -5.69
CA ALA A 231 22.47 5.15 -4.28
C ALA A 231 23.04 6.56 -4.06
N ALA A 232 23.99 7.01 -4.90
CA ALA A 232 24.56 8.35 -4.82
C ALA A 232 23.53 9.42 -5.19
N THR A 233 22.66 9.13 -6.16
CA THR A 233 21.52 9.97 -6.54
C THR A 233 20.45 10.02 -5.45
N VAL A 234 20.19 8.90 -4.76
CA VAL A 234 19.11 8.80 -3.74
C VAL A 234 19.45 9.56 -2.46
N ALA A 235 20.72 9.65 -2.06
CA ALA A 235 21.12 10.34 -0.83
C ALA A 235 20.76 11.84 -0.81
N PRO A 236 21.02 12.64 -1.85
CA PRO A 236 20.55 14.04 -1.94
C PRO A 236 19.03 14.16 -1.97
N VAL A 237 18.32 13.21 -2.59
CA VAL A 237 16.85 13.14 -2.61
C VAL A 237 16.32 13.02 -1.19
N GLN A 238 16.88 12.10 -0.38
CA GLN A 238 16.49 11.93 1.02
C GLN A 238 16.68 13.22 1.83
N THR A 239 17.83 13.87 1.66
CA THR A 239 18.12 15.16 2.34
C THR A 239 17.12 16.25 1.94
N THR A 240 16.78 16.32 0.67
CA THR A 240 15.81 17.29 0.14
C THR A 240 14.42 17.04 0.71
N LEU A 241 13.99 15.78 0.75
CA LEU A 241 12.71 15.37 1.33
C LEU A 241 12.63 15.70 2.82
N GLN A 242 13.67 15.36 3.58
CA GLN A 242 13.76 15.65 5.00
C GLN A 242 13.56 17.17 5.26
N LYS A 243 14.31 18.03 4.58
CA LYS A 243 14.20 19.48 4.71
C LYS A 243 12.81 20.01 4.34
N ARG A 244 12.24 19.56 3.22
CA ARG A 244 10.94 20.04 2.74
C ARG A 244 9.79 19.57 3.63
N ILE A 245 9.81 18.31 4.08
CA ILE A 245 8.77 17.76 4.95
C ILE A 245 8.80 18.47 6.31
N LEU A 246 9.97 18.58 6.95
CA LEU A 246 10.08 19.27 8.25
C LEU A 246 9.62 20.74 8.16
N ARG A 247 10.03 21.47 7.11
CA ARG A 247 9.55 22.83 6.87
C ARG A 247 8.03 22.90 6.73
N ALA A 248 7.42 21.94 6.02
CA ALA A 248 5.97 21.90 5.84
C ALA A 248 5.21 21.60 7.14
N PHE A 249 5.79 20.76 8.04
CA PHE A 249 5.24 20.51 9.36
C PHE A 249 5.32 21.73 10.27
N VAL A 250 6.45 22.46 10.26
CA VAL A 250 6.59 23.71 11.00
C VAL A 250 5.61 24.77 10.49
N ALA A 251 5.49 24.94 9.17
CA ALA A 251 4.57 25.90 8.58
C ALA A 251 3.09 25.63 8.91
N ARG A 252 2.75 24.40 9.30
CA ARG A 252 1.40 24.01 9.76
C ARG A 252 1.24 24.06 11.29
N GLY A 253 2.26 24.44 12.04
CA GLY A 253 2.23 24.43 13.50
C GLY A 253 2.17 23.05 14.13
N LEU A 254 2.56 21.98 13.38
CA LEU A 254 2.57 20.61 13.85
C LEU A 254 3.91 20.21 14.50
N LEU A 255 4.92 21.03 14.33
CA LEU A 255 6.27 20.84 14.84
C LEU A 255 6.89 22.20 15.17
N GLU A 256 7.57 22.31 16.30
CA GLU A 256 8.32 23.49 16.64
C GLU A 256 9.61 23.62 15.79
N ASN A 257 10.06 24.85 15.58
CA ASN A 257 11.23 25.12 14.73
C ASN A 257 12.52 24.53 15.33
N CYS A 258 12.65 24.54 16.66
CA CYS A 258 13.77 23.91 17.37
C CYS A 258 13.78 22.39 17.15
N ASP A 259 12.63 21.71 17.31
CA ASP A 259 12.49 20.28 17.06
C ASP A 259 12.86 19.89 15.62
N ALA A 260 12.43 20.70 14.65
CA ALA A 260 12.76 20.46 13.24
C ALA A 260 14.27 20.57 12.98
N LYS A 261 14.94 21.55 13.62
CA LYS A 261 16.40 21.71 13.54
C LYS A 261 17.13 20.53 14.17
N ASP A 262 16.68 20.06 15.34
CA ASP A 262 17.26 18.91 16.03
C ASP A 262 17.12 17.64 15.19
N MET A 263 15.94 17.43 14.60
CA MET A 263 15.69 16.28 13.70
C MET A 263 16.56 16.31 12.43
N LEU A 264 17.00 17.48 11.98
CA LEU A 264 17.98 17.60 10.87
C LEU A 264 19.40 17.18 11.31
N GLY A 265 19.74 17.38 12.57
CA GLY A 265 21.06 17.05 13.14
C GLY A 265 21.21 15.59 13.55
N TYR A 266 20.15 14.82 13.66
CA TYR A 266 20.23 13.44 14.10
C TYR A 266 20.96 12.53 13.09
N LYS A 267 21.96 11.78 13.56
CA LYS A 267 22.69 10.80 12.75
C LYS A 267 21.77 9.75 12.11
N HIS A 268 20.72 9.38 12.84
CA HIS A 268 19.63 8.51 12.37
C HIS A 268 18.31 9.25 12.45
N SER A 269 18.04 10.08 11.44
CA SER A 269 16.86 10.96 11.42
C SER A 269 15.52 10.22 11.35
N GLY A 270 15.51 8.91 11.09
CA GLY A 270 14.30 8.11 10.86
C GLY A 270 13.65 8.37 9.50
N PHE A 271 14.24 9.22 8.66
CA PHE A 271 13.89 9.30 7.24
C PHE A 271 14.68 8.24 6.47
N SER A 272 14.00 7.55 5.57
CA SER A 272 14.61 6.59 4.66
C SER A 272 13.96 6.70 3.29
N VAL A 273 14.80 6.76 2.27
CA VAL A 273 14.38 6.71 0.85
C VAL A 273 15.11 5.55 0.19
N ASP A 274 14.37 4.73 -0.54
CA ASP A 274 14.91 3.66 -1.37
C ASP A 274 14.35 3.80 -2.79
N ALA A 275 15.20 3.62 -3.80
CA ALA A 275 14.86 3.59 -5.21
C ALA A 275 15.65 2.52 -5.96
N GLY A 276 16.17 1.51 -5.24
CA GLY A 276 17.03 0.47 -5.79
C GLY A 276 16.33 -0.57 -6.66
N VAL A 277 14.98 -0.65 -6.60
CA VAL A 277 14.21 -1.61 -7.41
C VAL A 277 13.76 -0.94 -8.70
N CYS A 278 14.31 -1.36 -9.84
CA CYS A 278 13.87 -1.00 -11.18
C CYS A 278 13.53 -2.28 -11.95
N ILE A 279 12.35 -2.29 -12.57
CA ILE A 279 11.85 -3.41 -13.37
C ILE A 279 11.93 -3.01 -14.86
N GLU A 280 12.57 -3.84 -15.65
CA GLU A 280 12.72 -3.62 -17.08
C GLU A 280 11.38 -3.72 -17.82
N ALA A 281 11.27 -3.01 -18.95
CA ALA A 281 10.04 -2.90 -19.75
C ALA A 281 9.44 -4.26 -20.16
N HIS A 282 10.29 -5.25 -20.41
CA HIS A 282 9.88 -6.58 -20.86
C HIS A 282 9.47 -7.53 -19.74
N ASP A 283 9.91 -7.28 -18.48
CA ASP A 283 9.63 -8.19 -17.34
C ASP A 283 8.31 -7.84 -16.65
N ARG A 284 7.21 -8.08 -17.38
CA ARG A 284 5.84 -7.86 -16.85
C ARG A 284 5.54 -8.73 -15.63
N ALA A 285 6.13 -9.92 -15.54
CA ALA A 285 5.93 -10.80 -14.39
C ALA A 285 6.60 -10.24 -13.13
N ALA A 286 7.78 -9.62 -13.23
CA ALA A 286 8.40 -8.92 -12.11
C ALA A 286 7.59 -7.68 -11.71
N LEU A 287 7.07 -6.93 -12.68
CA LEU A 287 6.21 -5.77 -12.40
C LEU A 287 4.93 -6.19 -11.65
N GLU A 288 4.26 -7.25 -12.08
CA GLU A 288 3.07 -7.74 -11.38
C GLU A 288 3.40 -8.17 -9.94
N ARG A 289 4.53 -8.87 -9.71
CA ARG A 289 4.99 -9.21 -8.36
C ARG A 289 5.25 -7.98 -7.49
N LEU A 290 5.87 -6.94 -8.05
CA LEU A 290 6.11 -5.67 -7.37
C LEU A 290 4.79 -5.00 -7.00
N LEU A 291 3.84 -4.91 -7.93
CA LEU A 291 2.51 -4.31 -7.71
C LEU A 291 1.70 -5.08 -6.66
N ARG A 292 1.76 -6.41 -6.66
CA ARG A 292 1.16 -7.24 -5.59
C ARG A 292 1.79 -6.94 -4.22
N TYR A 293 3.11 -6.79 -4.17
CA TYR A 293 3.79 -6.39 -2.94
C TYR A 293 3.34 -5.00 -2.46
N CYS A 294 3.21 -4.03 -3.36
CA CYS A 294 2.75 -2.69 -3.03
C CYS A 294 1.26 -2.64 -2.65
N ALA A 295 0.42 -3.47 -3.26
CA ALA A 295 -1.02 -3.54 -2.97
C ALA A 295 -1.38 -4.52 -1.82
N ARG A 296 -0.38 -5.12 -1.16
CA ARG A 296 -0.60 -6.15 -0.13
C ARG A 296 -1.43 -5.64 1.05
N PRO A 297 -2.26 -6.52 1.65
CA PRO A 297 -2.96 -6.21 2.88
C PRO A 297 -2.02 -6.17 4.09
N PRO A 298 -2.41 -5.50 5.18
CA PRO A 298 -1.64 -5.45 6.42
C PRO A 298 -1.52 -6.81 7.11
N PHE A 299 -2.52 -7.67 6.93
CA PHE A 299 -2.64 -8.96 7.58
C PHE A 299 -2.74 -10.09 6.57
N SER A 300 -2.10 -11.24 6.87
CA SER A 300 -2.12 -12.45 6.04
C SER A 300 -2.41 -13.67 6.90
N MET A 301 -3.39 -14.48 6.48
CA MET A 301 -3.85 -15.66 7.23
C MET A 301 -2.80 -16.76 7.36
N ASP A 302 -1.95 -16.92 6.36
CA ASP A 302 -0.86 -17.92 6.34
C ASP A 302 0.24 -17.64 7.37
N ARG A 303 0.20 -16.49 8.02
CA ARG A 303 1.11 -16.07 9.09
C ARG A 303 0.53 -16.22 10.49
N LEU A 304 -0.77 -16.49 10.61
CA LEU A 304 -1.46 -16.66 11.89
C LEU A 304 -1.62 -18.15 12.21
N ARG A 305 -1.21 -18.54 13.40
CA ARG A 305 -1.46 -19.89 13.96
C ARG A 305 -1.88 -19.79 15.42
N LYS A 306 -2.47 -20.86 15.94
CA LYS A 306 -2.82 -20.98 17.35
C LYS A 306 -1.84 -21.94 18.02
N GLU A 307 -1.29 -21.54 19.15
CA GLU A 307 -0.43 -22.37 20.01
C GLU A 307 -1.00 -22.34 21.44
N GLY A 308 -1.66 -23.43 21.82
CA GLY A 308 -2.38 -23.49 23.11
C GLY A 308 -3.50 -22.45 23.18
N SER A 309 -3.40 -21.53 24.16
CA SER A 309 -4.33 -20.41 24.33
C SER A 309 -3.92 -19.14 23.58
N GLU A 310 -2.69 -19.09 23.05
CA GLU A 310 -2.15 -17.91 22.40
C GLU A 310 -2.27 -17.98 20.87
N LEU A 311 -2.28 -16.80 20.25
CA LEU A 311 -2.18 -16.63 18.82
C LEU A 311 -0.76 -16.18 18.48
N VAL A 312 -0.14 -16.87 17.55
CA VAL A 312 1.21 -16.52 17.10
C VAL A 312 1.14 -16.01 15.68
N TYR A 313 1.60 -14.77 15.48
CA TYR A 313 1.68 -14.14 14.16
C TYR A 313 3.13 -13.96 13.73
N ARG A 314 3.50 -14.60 12.62
CA ARG A 314 4.84 -14.49 12.04
C ARG A 314 4.99 -13.17 11.28
N CYS A 315 5.87 -12.28 11.78
CA CYS A 315 6.19 -11.01 11.14
C CYS A 315 6.84 -11.20 9.76
N ALA A 316 6.65 -10.23 8.86
CA ALA A 316 7.40 -10.23 7.61
C ALA A 316 8.86 -9.85 7.91
N LYS A 317 9.82 -10.61 7.35
CA LYS A 317 11.24 -10.21 7.41
C LYS A 317 11.39 -8.81 6.80
N GLN A 318 11.89 -7.84 7.57
CA GLN A 318 12.40 -6.61 6.99
C GLN A 318 13.66 -6.95 6.18
N ARG A 319 13.76 -6.42 4.96
CA ARG A 319 14.97 -6.42 4.15
C ARG A 319 15.91 -5.31 4.65
N SER A 320 16.34 -5.37 5.88
CA SER A 320 17.52 -4.64 6.34
C SER A 320 18.71 -5.57 6.20
N GLU A 321 19.83 -5.09 5.66
CA GLU A 321 21.07 -5.83 5.70
C GLU A 321 21.35 -6.25 7.15
N PRO A 322 21.76 -7.52 7.40
CA PRO A 322 22.05 -7.98 8.73
C PRO A 322 23.28 -7.21 9.23
N THR A 323 23.08 -6.27 10.14
CA THR A 323 24.16 -5.77 10.97
C THR A 323 24.72 -6.95 11.77
N SER A 324 26.04 -7.01 11.91
CA SER A 324 26.81 -8.14 12.44
C SER A 324 26.36 -8.68 13.81
N ASP A 325 25.52 -7.96 14.54
CA ASP A 325 25.00 -8.34 15.86
C ASP A 325 23.68 -9.12 15.84
N GLN A 326 23.06 -9.35 14.67
CA GLN A 326 21.75 -10.03 14.56
C GLN A 326 21.84 -11.49 14.07
N ARG A 327 23.00 -12.14 14.19
CA ARG A 327 23.12 -13.59 13.96
C ARG A 327 22.46 -14.35 15.11
N GLY A 328 21.16 -14.59 15.02
CA GLY A 328 20.42 -15.40 15.98
C GLY A 328 18.99 -14.95 16.27
N ALA A 329 18.53 -13.83 15.72
CA ALA A 329 17.15 -13.41 15.87
C ALA A 329 16.24 -14.43 15.15
N LYS A 330 15.49 -15.23 15.92
CA LYS A 330 14.29 -15.94 15.44
C LYS A 330 13.46 -14.95 14.64
N ALA A 331 12.85 -15.39 13.53
CA ALA A 331 11.86 -14.58 12.82
C ALA A 331 10.93 -13.99 13.88
N ASP A 332 10.84 -12.64 13.94
CA ASP A 332 10.05 -11.98 14.96
C ASP A 332 8.62 -12.51 14.91
N GLU A 333 8.23 -13.24 15.93
CA GLU A 333 6.89 -13.75 16.13
C GLU A 333 6.23 -12.91 17.21
N LEU A 334 4.96 -12.55 16.97
CA LEU A 334 4.13 -11.89 17.95
C LEU A 334 3.25 -12.93 18.61
N HIS A 335 3.38 -13.05 19.92
CA HIS A 335 2.46 -13.79 20.78
C HIS A 335 1.37 -12.82 21.23
N LEU A 336 0.12 -13.13 20.89
CA LEU A 336 -1.00 -12.23 21.07
C LEU A 336 -2.17 -12.98 21.69
N THR A 337 -2.87 -12.32 22.59
CA THR A 337 -4.22 -12.70 22.98
C THR A 337 -5.20 -12.43 21.83
N PRO A 338 -6.38 -13.05 21.79
CA PRO A 338 -7.42 -12.71 20.81
C PRO A 338 -7.79 -11.22 20.78
N LEU A 339 -7.87 -10.59 21.94
CA LEU A 339 -8.21 -9.16 22.08
C LEU A 339 -7.11 -8.26 21.50
N GLU A 340 -5.83 -8.56 21.78
CA GLU A 340 -4.70 -7.82 21.21
C GLU A 340 -4.62 -7.97 19.68
N LEU A 341 -4.94 -9.16 19.14
CA LEU A 341 -4.99 -9.34 17.69
C LEU A 341 -6.09 -8.47 17.07
N ILE A 342 -7.29 -8.46 17.66
CA ILE A 342 -8.42 -7.64 17.18
C ILE A 342 -8.03 -6.16 17.24
N ASP A 343 -7.44 -5.70 18.33
CA ASP A 343 -7.01 -4.32 18.53
C ASP A 343 -6.00 -3.88 17.47
N ARG A 344 -4.96 -4.68 17.22
CA ARG A 344 -3.98 -4.41 16.17
C ARG A 344 -4.62 -4.34 14.79
N ILE A 345 -5.53 -5.26 14.45
CA ILE A 345 -6.24 -5.23 13.18
C ILE A 345 -7.13 -3.98 13.08
N ALA A 346 -7.82 -3.61 14.17
CA ALA A 346 -8.68 -2.43 14.23
C ALA A 346 -7.91 -1.14 13.95
N ALA A 347 -6.71 -0.98 14.54
CA ALA A 347 -5.83 0.17 14.30
C ALA A 347 -5.38 0.30 12.84
N LEU A 348 -5.35 -0.81 12.10
CA LEU A 348 -4.92 -0.85 10.69
C LEU A 348 -6.06 -0.69 9.68
N VAL A 349 -7.32 -0.62 10.13
CA VAL A 349 -8.45 -0.38 9.23
C VAL A 349 -8.35 1.03 8.63
N PRO A 350 -8.21 1.15 7.29
CA PRO A 350 -8.04 2.46 6.67
C PRO A 350 -9.32 3.28 6.79
N PRO A 351 -9.22 4.60 7.00
CA PRO A 351 -10.38 5.49 6.95
C PRO A 351 -11.04 5.44 5.56
N PRO A 352 -12.32 5.82 5.47
CA PRO A 352 -13.09 5.80 4.22
C PRO A 352 -12.54 6.75 3.16
#